data_ab2e6f8f390c002102416f775525511d
#
_entry.id   ab2e6f8f390c002102416f775525511d
#
_cell.length_a   1.000
_cell.length_b   1.000
_cell.length_c   1.000
_cell.angle_alpha   90.00
_cell.angle_beta   90.00
_cell.angle_gamma   90.00
#
_symmetry.space_group_name_H-M   'P 1'
#
loop_
_entity.id
_entity.type
_entity.pdbx_description
1 polymer ?
#
loop_
_entity_poly.entity_id
_entity_poly.type
_entity_poly.pdbx_seq_one_letter_code
_entity_poly.pdbx_strand_id
1 'polypeptide(L)'
;MKLLNAGCGTHYAEGWVNTDVWDDGLTTKPDIKVEPGQPYPFEDNYFDAVFLGHVIEHIAWPDVPAFLQDMKRAAKPGAPFLVCGPDVLRTIERWSKGQEPWHMVLSTMEHQDINTQPGRENMWWDGASHHWNCHHDRAWKLLETLGFSNLQDIFDEIPKDTSGKNWLNDGINWPVVGHYHWHFAILCSNNK
;
A
#
# COMPACT_ATOMS: atom_id res chain seq x y z
N MET A 1 -16.70 -12.63 -4.90
CA MET A 1 -16.21 -11.25 -4.67
C MET A 1 -15.14 -10.95 -5.70
N LYS A 2 -15.08 -9.72 -6.18
CA LYS A 2 -14.00 -9.22 -7.03
C LYS A 2 -13.09 -8.36 -6.15
N LEU A 3 -11.86 -8.77 -5.95
CA LEU A 3 -10.94 -8.18 -4.99
C LEU A 3 -9.72 -7.64 -5.74
N LEU A 4 -9.25 -6.44 -5.40
CA LEU A 4 -8.09 -5.79 -6.04
C LEU A 4 -6.91 -5.71 -5.08
N ASN A 5 -5.79 -6.32 -5.46
CA ASN A 5 -4.47 -6.12 -4.87
C ASN A 5 -3.67 -5.18 -5.80
N ALA A 6 -3.73 -3.89 -5.54
CA ALA A 6 -3.07 -2.88 -6.36
C ALA A 6 -1.64 -2.66 -5.89
N GLY A 7 -0.68 -2.69 -6.83
CA GLY A 7 0.74 -2.66 -6.51
C GLY A 7 1.19 -3.93 -5.78
N CYS A 8 0.91 -5.09 -6.37
CA CYS A 8 1.15 -6.36 -5.69
C CYS A 8 2.64 -6.65 -5.43
N GLY A 9 3.55 -6.05 -6.20
CA GLY A 9 4.98 -6.35 -6.10
C GLY A 9 5.24 -7.87 -6.17
N THR A 10 6.02 -8.35 -5.21
CA THR A 10 6.30 -9.78 -5.03
C THR A 10 5.22 -10.51 -4.20
N HIS A 11 4.16 -9.79 -3.77
CA HIS A 11 3.10 -10.32 -2.89
C HIS A 11 1.83 -10.64 -3.68
N TYR A 12 1.95 -11.57 -4.62
CA TYR A 12 0.79 -12.08 -5.35
C TYR A 12 -0.22 -12.70 -4.38
N ALA A 13 -1.48 -12.28 -4.47
CA ALA A 13 -2.57 -12.78 -3.64
C ALA A 13 -3.51 -13.66 -4.47
N GLU A 14 -3.59 -14.94 -4.16
CA GLU A 14 -4.49 -15.87 -4.86
C GLU A 14 -5.97 -15.48 -4.63
N GLY A 15 -6.74 -15.47 -5.70
CA GLY A 15 -8.16 -15.07 -5.65
C GLY A 15 -8.39 -13.56 -5.71
N TRP A 16 -7.33 -12.76 -5.80
CA TRP A 16 -7.37 -11.32 -6.04
C TRP A 16 -6.98 -11.02 -7.49
N VAL A 17 -7.43 -9.90 -8.02
CA VAL A 17 -6.87 -9.30 -9.24
C VAL A 17 -5.61 -8.55 -8.81
N ASN A 18 -4.45 -9.07 -9.19
CA ASN A 18 -3.15 -8.50 -8.83
C ASN A 18 -2.69 -7.57 -9.95
N THR A 19 -2.42 -6.33 -9.61
CA THR A 19 -1.93 -5.32 -10.58
C THR A 19 -0.62 -4.73 -10.10
N ASP A 20 0.26 -4.38 -11.03
CA ASP A 20 1.49 -3.67 -10.76
C ASP A 20 1.94 -2.90 -11.99
N VAL A 21 2.75 -1.87 -11.81
CA VAL A 21 3.44 -1.16 -12.89
C VAL A 21 4.67 -1.92 -13.38
N TRP A 22 5.18 -2.79 -12.53
CA TRP A 22 6.34 -3.63 -12.79
C TRP A 22 5.92 -5.07 -13.09
N ASP A 23 6.52 -5.67 -14.10
CA ASP A 23 6.39 -7.07 -14.43
C ASP A 23 7.73 -7.54 -14.99
N ASP A 24 8.47 -8.31 -14.19
CA ASP A 24 9.75 -8.91 -14.58
C ASP A 24 9.58 -10.39 -15.02
N GLY A 25 8.36 -10.91 -14.93
CA GLY A 25 8.03 -12.29 -15.26
C GLY A 25 8.61 -13.33 -14.32
N LEU A 26 9.31 -12.93 -13.26
CA LEU A 26 10.01 -13.81 -12.30
C LEU A 26 9.53 -13.59 -10.87
N THR A 27 9.84 -12.44 -10.28
CA THR A 27 9.53 -12.11 -8.89
C THR A 27 8.27 -11.29 -8.75
N THR A 28 8.02 -10.37 -9.70
CA THR A 28 6.79 -9.61 -9.82
C THR A 28 6.07 -10.04 -11.09
N LYS A 29 4.90 -10.64 -10.93
CA LYS A 29 4.12 -11.18 -12.03
C LYS A 29 2.64 -10.89 -11.79
N PRO A 30 2.19 -9.65 -12.04
CA PRO A 30 0.80 -9.27 -11.86
C PRO A 30 -0.11 -9.97 -12.89
N ASP A 31 -1.40 -10.09 -12.57
CA ASP A 31 -2.41 -10.51 -13.56
C ASP A 31 -2.57 -9.46 -14.65
N ILE A 32 -2.45 -8.18 -14.27
CA ILE A 32 -2.56 -7.04 -15.18
C ILE A 32 -1.46 -6.04 -14.87
N LYS A 33 -0.59 -5.79 -15.85
CA LYS A 33 0.33 -4.68 -15.80
C LYS A 33 -0.42 -3.38 -16.07
N VAL A 34 -0.23 -2.39 -15.19
CA VAL A 34 -0.85 -1.06 -15.31
C VAL A 34 0.22 -0.01 -15.64
N GLU A 35 -0.19 1.07 -16.31
CA GLU A 35 0.74 2.14 -16.66
C GLU A 35 0.71 3.24 -15.57
N PRO A 36 1.87 3.70 -15.10
CA PRO A 36 1.95 4.76 -14.11
C PRO A 36 1.23 6.03 -14.56
N GLY A 37 0.47 6.65 -13.66
CA GLY A 37 -0.24 7.90 -13.95
C GLY A 37 -1.44 7.76 -14.89
N GLN A 38 -1.76 6.55 -15.34
CA GLN A 38 -2.97 6.29 -16.11
C GLN A 38 -4.07 5.73 -15.20
N PRO A 39 -5.35 6.01 -15.52
CA PRO A 39 -6.46 5.37 -14.83
C PRO A 39 -6.38 3.85 -14.93
N TYR A 40 -6.72 3.16 -13.86
CA TYR A 40 -6.79 1.71 -13.87
C TYR A 40 -7.83 1.20 -14.88
N PRO A 41 -7.51 0.12 -15.63
CA PRO A 41 -8.32 -0.34 -16.76
C PRO A 41 -9.56 -1.13 -16.31
N PHE A 42 -10.27 -0.60 -15.33
CA PHE A 42 -11.48 -1.22 -14.78
C PHE A 42 -12.68 -0.27 -14.85
N GLU A 43 -13.86 -0.85 -14.98
CA GLU A 43 -15.12 -0.13 -14.92
C GLU A 43 -15.37 0.45 -13.50
N ASP A 44 -16.22 1.45 -13.43
CA ASP A 44 -16.71 1.99 -12.17
C ASP A 44 -17.43 0.90 -11.35
N ASN A 45 -17.22 0.89 -10.04
CA ASN A 45 -17.90 0.00 -9.10
C ASN A 45 -17.66 -1.50 -9.39
N TYR A 46 -16.46 -1.84 -9.83
CA TYR A 46 -16.11 -3.20 -10.20
C TYR A 46 -15.70 -4.06 -8.98
N PHE A 47 -14.92 -3.51 -8.06
CA PHE A 47 -14.33 -4.25 -6.95
C PHE A 47 -15.18 -4.21 -5.68
N ASP A 48 -15.22 -5.35 -4.98
CA ASP A 48 -15.87 -5.51 -3.68
C ASP A 48 -14.95 -5.11 -2.52
N ALA A 49 -13.62 -5.14 -2.72
CA ALA A 49 -12.62 -4.65 -1.77
C ALA A 49 -11.32 -4.29 -2.48
N VAL A 50 -10.50 -3.41 -1.86
CA VAL A 50 -9.21 -2.95 -2.39
C VAL A 50 -8.14 -3.05 -1.31
N PHE A 51 -7.00 -3.65 -1.64
CA PHE A 51 -5.80 -3.68 -0.83
C PHE A 51 -4.70 -2.83 -1.47
N LEU A 52 -4.11 -1.96 -0.68
CA LEU A 52 -2.98 -1.09 -1.01
C LEU A 52 -1.87 -1.33 0.02
N GLY A 53 -1.05 -2.33 -0.24
CA GLY A 53 0.04 -2.71 0.65
C GLY A 53 1.37 -2.18 0.15
N HIS A 54 1.91 -1.13 0.77
CA HIS A 54 3.17 -0.50 0.35
C HIS A 54 3.14 0.01 -1.09
N VAL A 55 2.19 0.86 -1.41
CA VAL A 55 1.99 1.43 -2.74
C VAL A 55 2.07 2.94 -2.75
N ILE A 56 1.34 3.60 -1.83
CA ILE A 56 1.16 5.05 -1.90
C ILE A 56 2.45 5.83 -1.69
N GLU A 57 3.40 5.30 -0.94
CA GLU A 57 4.73 5.87 -0.73
C GLU A 57 5.59 5.91 -2.00
N HIS A 58 5.32 5.02 -2.94
CA HIS A 58 6.03 4.93 -4.23
C HIS A 58 5.43 5.85 -5.31
N ILE A 59 4.33 6.52 -5.02
CA ILE A 59 3.69 7.48 -5.91
C ILE A 59 4.12 8.89 -5.50
N ALA A 60 4.48 9.75 -6.47
CA ALA A 60 4.81 11.13 -6.17
C ALA A 60 3.64 11.83 -5.44
N TRP A 61 3.93 12.53 -4.34
CA TRP A 61 2.90 13.09 -3.46
C TRP A 61 1.78 13.87 -4.17
N PRO A 62 2.04 14.68 -5.21
CA PRO A 62 0.96 15.36 -5.93
C PRO A 62 -0.01 14.44 -6.65
N ASP A 63 0.42 13.22 -6.99
CA ASP A 63 -0.36 12.26 -7.79
C ASP A 63 -1.14 11.25 -6.91
N VAL A 64 -0.77 11.12 -5.62
CA VAL A 64 -1.44 10.18 -4.68
C VAL A 64 -2.95 10.45 -4.59
N PRO A 65 -3.44 11.69 -4.50
CA PRO A 65 -4.88 11.95 -4.49
C PRO A 65 -5.61 11.44 -5.72
N ALA A 66 -5.05 11.64 -6.92
CA ALA A 66 -5.65 11.19 -8.17
C ALA A 66 -5.69 9.65 -8.24
N PHE A 67 -4.61 8.99 -7.83
CA PHE A 67 -4.54 7.54 -7.74
C PHE A 67 -5.62 6.98 -6.79
N LEU A 68 -5.73 7.51 -5.57
CA LEU A 68 -6.74 7.06 -4.60
C LEU A 68 -8.17 7.33 -5.07
N GLN A 69 -8.42 8.44 -5.78
CA GLN A 69 -9.73 8.70 -6.39
C GLN A 69 -10.07 7.70 -7.48
N ASP A 70 -9.09 7.28 -8.27
CA ASP A 70 -9.31 6.25 -9.29
C ASP A 70 -9.58 4.88 -8.65
N MET A 71 -8.89 4.54 -7.55
CA MET A 71 -9.22 3.33 -6.76
C MET A 71 -10.66 3.39 -6.22
N LYS A 72 -11.07 4.56 -5.70
CA LYS A 72 -12.48 4.79 -5.28
C LYS A 72 -13.45 4.58 -6.44
N ARG A 73 -13.14 5.11 -7.64
CA ARG A 73 -13.97 4.94 -8.84
C ARG A 73 -14.18 3.47 -9.16
N ALA A 74 -13.10 2.71 -9.18
CA ALA A 74 -13.13 1.29 -9.52
C ALA A 74 -13.79 0.41 -8.45
N ALA A 75 -13.81 0.86 -7.19
CA ALA A 75 -14.45 0.13 -6.09
C ALA A 75 -15.94 0.47 -5.97
N LYS A 76 -16.73 -0.48 -5.51
CA LYS A 76 -18.16 -0.29 -5.22
C LYS A 76 -18.39 0.70 -4.07
N PRO A 77 -19.55 1.36 -4.02
CA PRO A 77 -19.94 2.09 -2.82
C PRO A 77 -19.92 1.19 -1.58
N GLY A 78 -19.33 1.65 -0.50
CA GLY A 78 -19.20 0.91 0.74
C GLY A 78 -18.07 -0.15 0.74
N ALA A 79 -17.38 -0.37 -0.37
CA ALA A 79 -16.28 -1.34 -0.42
C ALA A 79 -15.17 -0.99 0.59
N PRO A 80 -14.69 -1.95 1.37
CA PRO A 80 -13.59 -1.73 2.28
C PRO A 80 -12.26 -1.58 1.53
N PHE A 81 -11.41 -0.71 2.07
CA PHE A 81 -10.02 -0.51 1.69
C PHE A 81 -9.13 -0.81 2.87
N LEU A 82 -8.10 -1.60 2.65
CA LEU A 82 -6.99 -1.75 3.58
C LEU A 82 -5.76 -1.08 2.99
N VAL A 83 -5.32 0.00 3.63
CA VAL A 83 -4.18 0.80 3.21
C VAL A 83 -3.05 0.64 4.22
N CYS A 84 -1.94 0.09 3.77
CA CYS A 84 -0.76 -0.13 4.60
C CYS A 84 0.44 0.56 3.97
N GLY A 85 1.35 1.04 4.79
CA GLY A 85 2.59 1.67 4.33
C GLY A 85 3.58 1.88 5.47
N PRO A 86 4.78 2.42 5.17
CA PRO A 86 5.77 2.73 6.20
C PRO A 86 5.28 3.87 7.08
N ASP A 87 5.61 3.79 8.36
CA ASP A 87 5.37 4.87 9.33
C ASP A 87 6.71 5.44 9.80
N VAL A 88 7.18 6.47 9.13
CA VAL A 88 8.47 7.09 9.42
C VAL A 88 8.51 7.65 10.85
N LEU A 89 7.40 8.21 11.36
CA LEU A 89 7.35 8.78 12.71
C LEU A 89 7.46 7.68 13.76
N ARG A 90 6.78 6.57 13.57
CA ARG A 90 6.87 5.38 14.44
C ARG A 90 8.29 4.81 14.43
N THR A 91 8.94 4.77 13.28
CA THR A 91 10.32 4.27 13.16
C THR A 91 11.30 5.18 13.88
N ILE A 92 11.15 6.52 13.76
CA ILE A 92 11.97 7.50 14.49
C ILE A 92 11.76 7.37 16.00
N GLU A 93 10.52 7.21 16.46
CA GLU A 93 10.21 7.01 17.87
C GLU A 93 10.89 5.76 18.42
N ARG A 94 10.81 4.63 17.70
CA ARG A 94 11.45 3.37 18.10
C ARG A 94 12.97 3.47 18.11
N TRP A 95 13.55 4.14 17.11
CA TRP A 95 14.98 4.43 17.09
C TRP A 95 15.41 5.26 18.31
N SER A 96 14.67 6.31 18.64
CA SER A 96 14.99 7.16 19.81
C SER A 96 14.96 6.40 21.14
N LYS A 97 14.21 5.29 21.20
CA LYS A 97 14.14 4.35 22.34
C LYS A 97 15.17 3.23 22.26
N GLY A 98 16.04 3.20 21.25
CA GLY A 98 17.01 2.13 21.02
C GLY A 98 16.41 0.80 20.59
N GLN A 99 15.17 0.79 20.11
CA GLN A 99 14.43 -0.40 19.69
C GLN A 99 14.64 -0.73 18.20
N GLU A 100 15.08 0.24 17.41
CA GLU A 100 15.40 0.09 16.00
C GLU A 100 16.73 0.76 15.67
N PRO A 101 17.53 0.21 14.76
CA PRO A 101 18.75 0.84 14.30
C PRO A 101 18.45 1.98 13.31
N TRP A 102 19.38 2.96 13.21
CA TRP A 102 19.23 4.14 12.35
C TRP A 102 18.96 3.81 10.87
N HIS A 103 19.53 2.76 10.34
CA HIS A 103 19.28 2.37 8.94
C HIS A 103 17.81 2.02 8.67
N MET A 104 17.03 1.60 9.67
CA MET A 104 15.59 1.40 9.52
C MET A 104 14.84 2.71 9.33
N VAL A 105 15.29 3.79 9.99
CA VAL A 105 14.74 5.14 9.76
C VAL A 105 14.99 5.57 8.31
N LEU A 106 16.21 5.40 7.82
CA LEU A 106 16.54 5.71 6.44
C LEU A 106 15.74 4.88 5.45
N SER A 107 15.61 3.58 5.71
CA SER A 107 14.81 2.68 4.86
C SER A 107 13.34 3.10 4.78
N THR A 108 12.74 3.55 5.89
CA THR A 108 11.33 4.02 5.86
C THR A 108 11.17 5.38 5.20
N MET A 109 12.19 6.24 5.22
CA MET A 109 12.16 7.56 4.60
C MET A 109 12.39 7.52 3.09
N GLU A 110 13.36 6.74 2.66
CA GLU A 110 13.88 6.85 1.29
C GLU A 110 13.82 5.53 0.52
N HIS A 111 13.69 4.42 1.24
CA HIS A 111 13.84 3.06 0.71
C HIS A 111 15.01 2.96 -0.28
N GLN A 112 16.04 3.77 -0.07
CA GLN A 112 17.27 3.64 -0.82
C GLN A 112 17.96 2.39 -0.29
N ASP A 113 17.91 1.33 -1.05
CA ASP A 113 18.87 0.28 -0.90
C ASP A 113 20.24 0.89 -1.20
N ILE A 114 21.02 1.13 -0.14
CA ILE A 114 22.40 1.69 -0.22
C ILE A 114 23.30 0.78 -1.08
N ASN A 115 22.82 -0.39 -1.43
CA ASN A 115 23.45 -1.36 -2.33
C ASN A 115 22.88 -1.31 -3.75
N THR A 116 22.12 -0.28 -4.14
CA THR A 116 21.62 -0.18 -5.51
C THR A 116 22.78 -0.15 -6.49
N GLN A 117 22.68 -1.03 -7.48
CA GLN A 117 23.69 -1.17 -8.50
C GLN A 117 23.91 0.15 -9.26
N PRO A 118 25.18 0.50 -9.58
CA PRO A 118 25.48 1.64 -10.43
C PRO A 118 24.66 1.58 -11.74
N GLY A 119 23.97 2.66 -12.07
CA GLY A 119 23.15 2.77 -13.28
C GLY A 119 21.64 2.94 -13.04
N ARG A 120 21.18 2.86 -11.78
CA ARG A 120 19.79 3.16 -11.42
C ARG A 120 19.54 4.61 -10.99
N GLU A 121 20.57 5.43 -10.94
CA GLU A 121 20.54 6.80 -10.43
C GLU A 121 19.58 7.74 -11.22
N ASN A 122 19.15 7.32 -12.40
CA ASN A 122 18.24 8.09 -13.26
C ASN A 122 16.87 7.44 -13.46
N MET A 123 16.59 6.34 -12.76
CA MET A 123 15.29 5.68 -12.86
C MET A 123 14.40 6.12 -11.70
N TRP A 124 13.81 7.31 -11.81
CA TRP A 124 12.70 7.73 -10.95
C TRP A 124 11.45 6.83 -11.09
N TRP A 125 11.61 5.70 -11.78
CA TRP A 125 10.67 4.60 -11.98
C TRP A 125 11.19 3.26 -11.41
N ASP A 126 12.19 3.27 -10.55
CA ASP A 126 12.73 2.00 -10.05
C ASP A 126 11.74 1.22 -9.17
N GLY A 127 10.57 1.81 -8.89
CA GLY A 127 9.50 1.21 -8.10
C GLY A 127 9.86 0.93 -6.64
N ALA A 128 11.10 1.21 -6.26
CA ALA A 128 11.63 0.92 -4.95
C ALA A 128 11.78 2.16 -4.06
N SER A 129 11.85 3.36 -4.66
CA SER A 129 12.07 4.60 -3.91
C SER A 129 10.78 5.13 -3.30
N HIS A 130 10.84 5.55 -2.03
CA HIS A 130 9.76 6.32 -1.42
C HIS A 130 9.85 7.79 -1.88
N HIS A 131 8.79 8.29 -2.47
CA HIS A 131 8.74 9.66 -3.00
C HIS A 131 8.31 10.70 -1.97
N TRP A 132 7.91 10.28 -0.77
CA TRP A 132 7.54 11.16 0.33
C TRP A 132 7.59 10.43 1.68
N ASN A 133 7.74 11.20 2.75
CA ASN A 133 7.75 10.68 4.11
C ASN A 133 6.34 10.24 4.51
N CYS A 134 6.04 8.98 4.23
CA CYS A 134 4.77 8.37 4.59
C CYS A 134 4.70 8.12 6.09
N HIS A 135 3.58 8.42 6.70
CA HIS A 135 3.27 8.08 8.08
C HIS A 135 1.76 8.05 8.29
N HIS A 136 1.33 7.39 9.36
CA HIS A 136 -0.06 7.19 9.70
C HIS A 136 -0.92 8.45 9.58
N ASP A 137 -0.60 9.51 10.30
CA ASP A 137 -1.45 10.71 10.38
C ASP A 137 -1.61 11.41 9.02
N ARG A 138 -0.56 11.40 8.19
CA ARG A 138 -0.62 11.98 6.85
C ARG A 138 -1.49 11.15 5.92
N ALA A 139 -1.35 9.82 5.97
CA ALA A 139 -2.18 8.91 5.20
C ALA A 139 -3.65 9.02 5.66
N TRP A 140 -3.89 9.03 6.97
CA TRP A 140 -5.22 9.21 7.57
C TRP A 140 -5.88 10.48 7.07
N LYS A 141 -5.18 11.62 7.22
CA LYS A 141 -5.72 12.92 6.81
C LYS A 141 -6.01 13.00 5.32
N LEU A 142 -5.19 12.38 4.50
CA LEU A 142 -5.41 12.27 3.06
C LEU A 142 -6.70 11.48 2.77
N LEU A 143 -6.87 10.30 3.35
CA LEU A 143 -8.06 9.47 3.17
C LEU A 143 -9.34 10.21 3.60
N GLU A 144 -9.34 10.88 4.76
CA GLU A 144 -10.45 11.75 5.18
C GLU A 144 -10.78 12.83 4.14
N THR A 145 -9.74 13.54 3.66
CA THR A 145 -9.90 14.64 2.70
C THR A 145 -10.47 14.14 1.37
N LEU A 146 -10.14 12.91 0.97
CA LEU A 146 -10.66 12.28 -0.23
C LEU A 146 -12.04 11.64 -0.02
N GLY A 147 -12.64 11.79 1.16
CA GLY A 147 -13.99 11.32 1.47
C GLY A 147 -14.09 9.82 1.69
N PHE A 148 -13.03 9.17 2.16
CA PHE A 148 -13.18 7.85 2.75
C PHE A 148 -13.87 7.97 4.11
N SER A 149 -14.60 6.93 4.52
CA SER A 149 -15.33 6.89 5.79
C SER A 149 -14.93 5.67 6.62
N ASN A 150 -15.41 5.64 7.88
CA ASN A 150 -15.17 4.53 8.81
C ASN A 150 -13.67 4.18 8.95
N LEU A 151 -12.80 5.21 9.01
CA LEU A 151 -11.37 5.01 9.18
C LEU A 151 -11.09 4.38 10.55
N GLN A 152 -10.28 3.33 10.56
CA GLN A 152 -9.84 2.62 11.75
C GLN A 152 -8.34 2.34 11.63
N ASP A 153 -7.56 2.69 12.66
CA ASP A 153 -6.19 2.18 12.80
C ASP A 153 -6.28 0.75 13.32
N ILE A 154 -5.91 -0.20 12.49
CA ILE A 154 -5.98 -1.63 12.80
C ILE A 154 -4.60 -2.27 12.94
N PHE A 155 -3.55 -1.45 13.06
CA PHE A 155 -2.18 -1.94 13.10
C PHE A 155 -1.96 -2.99 14.22
N ASP A 156 -2.47 -2.72 15.41
CA ASP A 156 -2.33 -3.62 16.56
C ASP A 156 -3.19 -4.88 16.46
N GLU A 157 -4.16 -4.89 15.53
CA GLU A 157 -5.06 -6.02 15.28
C GLU A 157 -4.49 -7.01 14.25
N ILE A 158 -3.42 -6.63 13.52
CA ILE A 158 -2.80 -7.49 12.51
C ILE A 158 -2.12 -8.68 13.19
N PRO A 159 -2.54 -9.92 12.91
CA PRO A 159 -1.88 -11.09 13.45
C PRO A 159 -0.45 -11.22 12.94
N LYS A 160 0.43 -11.83 13.74
CA LYS A 160 1.81 -12.13 13.32
C LYS A 160 1.88 -13.07 12.10
N ASP A 161 0.84 -13.87 11.89
CA ASP A 161 0.69 -14.74 10.73
C ASP A 161 -0.67 -14.46 10.09
N THR A 162 -0.65 -13.70 9.00
CA THR A 162 -1.84 -13.32 8.21
C THR A 162 -2.06 -14.23 7.01
N SER A 163 -1.17 -15.19 6.76
CA SER A 163 -1.17 -15.99 5.54
C SER A 163 -2.48 -16.77 5.35
N GLY A 164 -3.27 -16.40 4.34
CA GLY A 164 -4.47 -17.10 3.91
C GLY A 164 -5.64 -17.13 4.90
N LYS A 165 -5.65 -16.23 5.89
CA LYS A 165 -6.70 -16.18 6.93
C LYS A 165 -7.58 -14.94 6.76
N ASN A 166 -8.89 -15.11 7.02
CA ASN A 166 -9.82 -14.02 7.22
C ASN A 166 -9.64 -13.43 8.64
N TRP A 167 -8.55 -12.69 8.83
CA TRP A 167 -8.14 -12.20 10.14
C TRP A 167 -8.97 -11.00 10.65
N LEU A 168 -9.68 -10.27 9.76
CA LEU A 168 -10.63 -9.23 10.15
C LEU A 168 -12.05 -9.75 10.39
N ASN A 169 -12.30 -11.05 10.18
CA ASN A 169 -13.64 -11.65 10.30
C ASN A 169 -14.73 -10.99 9.42
N ASP A 170 -14.33 -10.35 8.34
CA ASP A 170 -15.20 -9.65 7.38
C ASP A 170 -15.54 -10.47 6.12
N GLY A 171 -15.09 -11.73 6.07
CA GLY A 171 -15.26 -12.63 4.95
C GLY A 171 -14.24 -12.46 3.84
N ILE A 172 -13.24 -11.58 4.02
CA ILE A 172 -12.19 -11.29 3.05
C ILE A 172 -10.86 -11.90 3.54
N ASN A 173 -10.23 -12.69 2.69
CA ASN A 173 -8.85 -13.15 2.92
C ASN A 173 -7.91 -12.07 2.42
N TRP A 174 -7.65 -11.08 3.28
CA TRP A 174 -6.75 -9.98 2.95
C TRP A 174 -5.34 -10.48 2.65
N PRO A 175 -4.64 -9.88 1.67
CA PRO A 175 -3.24 -10.21 1.40
C PRO A 175 -2.37 -10.07 2.65
N VAL A 176 -1.21 -10.71 2.61
CA VAL A 176 -0.27 -10.68 3.74
C VAL A 176 0.21 -9.25 3.96
N VAL A 177 -0.14 -8.70 5.10
CA VAL A 177 0.50 -7.48 5.62
C VAL A 177 1.67 -7.93 6.47
N GLY A 178 2.88 -7.57 6.08
CA GLY A 178 4.05 -7.84 6.92
C GLY A 178 3.86 -7.19 8.29
N HIS A 179 3.96 -7.98 9.37
CA HIS A 179 3.85 -7.44 10.72
C HIS A 179 5.18 -6.76 11.12
N TYR A 180 5.44 -5.64 10.50
CA TYR A 180 6.63 -4.85 10.78
C TYR A 180 6.27 -3.69 11.71
N HIS A 181 7.03 -3.53 12.78
CA HIS A 181 6.81 -2.50 13.82
C HIS A 181 6.85 -1.05 13.31
N TRP A 182 7.20 -0.85 12.06
CA TRP A 182 7.36 0.46 11.41
C TRP A 182 6.32 0.71 10.31
N HIS A 183 5.22 -0.05 10.28
CA HIS A 183 4.09 0.17 9.37
C HIS A 183 2.94 0.89 10.04
N PHE A 184 2.05 1.46 9.24
CA PHE A 184 0.67 1.73 9.62
C PHE A 184 -0.27 0.81 8.84
N ALA A 185 -1.47 0.62 9.35
CA ALA A 185 -2.55 -0.07 8.65
C ALA A 185 -3.88 0.63 8.94
N ILE A 186 -4.52 1.15 7.91
CA ILE A 186 -5.79 1.87 7.99
C ILE A 186 -6.84 1.09 7.21
N LEU A 187 -7.87 0.61 7.91
CA LEU A 187 -9.09 0.10 7.29
C LEU A 187 -10.06 1.26 7.12
N CYS A 188 -10.63 1.42 5.94
CA CYS A 188 -11.63 2.44 5.65
C CYS A 188 -12.63 1.96 4.60
N SER A 189 -13.66 2.75 4.34
CA SER A 189 -14.71 2.42 3.38
C SER A 189 -14.82 3.47 2.28
N ASN A 190 -15.13 3.01 1.07
CA ASN A 190 -15.46 3.87 -0.05
C ASN A 190 -16.82 4.54 0.17
N ASN A 191 -16.80 5.79 0.56
CA ASN A 191 -18.02 6.59 0.68
C ASN A 191 -18.25 7.36 -0.63
N LYS A 192 -19.02 6.77 -1.52
CA LYS A 192 -19.52 7.42 -2.75
C LYS A 192 -20.92 7.94 -2.53
#